data_c1d34169867dff680c119fa3e2c42fc5
#
_entry.id   c1d34169867dff680c119fa3e2c42fc5
#
_cell.length_a   1.000
_cell.length_b   1.000
_cell.length_c   1.000
_cell.angle_alpha   90.00
_cell.angle_beta   90.00
_cell.angle_gamma   90.00
#
_symmetry.space_group_name_H-M   'P 1'
#
loop_
_entity.id
_entity.type
_entity.pdbx_description
1 polymer ?
#
loop_
_entity_poly.entity_id
_entity_poly.type
_entity_poly.pdbx_seq_one_letter_code
_entity_poly.pdbx_strand_id
1 'polypeptide(L)'
;VPSAPEPPSPIGRRRGAAAARIGVVAAAGLVLAGCYGDVPEDAGAEASDGSSEHADQRYPDVREVEVEEGSGGTVDLAVTISSPYDTPERYADGWRVKGPDDTVYGEHELAHDHQNEQPFTRTQSGVRIPDGVDEVVVEGRDSEHGYGGATETVEVP
;
A
#
# COMPACT_ATOMS: atom_id res chain seq x y z
N VAL A 1 19.74 -30.10 42.60
CA VAL A 1 19.87 -29.67 41.20
C VAL A 1 18.44 -29.46 40.66
N PRO A 2 18.01 -28.26 40.27
CA PRO A 2 16.69 -28.07 39.69
C PRO A 2 16.66 -28.53 38.23
N SER A 3 15.64 -29.34 37.93
CA SER A 3 15.38 -29.86 36.58
C SER A 3 14.98 -28.75 35.63
N ALA A 4 15.51 -28.79 34.39
CA ALA A 4 15.16 -27.90 33.30
C ALA A 4 13.74 -28.16 32.76
N PRO A 5 13.01 -27.15 32.29
CA PRO A 5 11.68 -27.33 31.67
C PRO A 5 11.77 -27.96 30.29
N GLU A 6 10.84 -28.88 29.99
CA GLU A 6 10.69 -29.55 28.70
C GLU A 6 10.16 -28.59 27.60
N PRO A 7 10.58 -28.76 26.32
CA PRO A 7 10.08 -27.96 25.24
C PRO A 7 8.66 -28.39 24.80
N PRO A 8 7.82 -27.46 24.30
CA PRO A 8 6.46 -27.77 23.85
C PRO A 8 6.47 -28.56 22.53
N SER A 9 5.51 -29.49 22.43
CA SER A 9 5.27 -30.37 21.27
C SER A 9 4.73 -29.61 20.05
N PRO A 10 5.04 -30.03 18.82
CA PRO A 10 4.56 -29.36 17.61
C PRO A 10 3.09 -29.69 17.32
N ILE A 11 2.27 -28.65 17.20
CA ILE A 11 0.86 -28.75 16.85
C ILE A 11 0.71 -28.97 15.34
N GLY A 12 -0.12 -29.98 15.02
CA GLY A 12 -0.28 -30.57 13.71
C GLY A 12 -0.85 -29.63 12.62
N ARG A 13 -0.23 -29.74 11.45
CA ARG A 13 -0.70 -29.17 10.17
C ARG A 13 -2.02 -29.82 9.74
N ARG A 14 -3.11 -29.07 9.70
CA ARG A 14 -4.32 -29.46 8.96
C ARG A 14 -4.17 -29.04 7.49
N ARG A 15 -4.09 -30.05 6.61
CA ARG A 15 -4.20 -29.90 5.17
C ARG A 15 -5.68 -29.76 4.81
N GLY A 16 -6.10 -28.57 4.35
CA GLY A 16 -7.38 -28.36 3.70
C GLY A 16 -7.25 -28.63 2.19
N ALA A 17 -7.94 -29.65 1.70
CA ALA A 17 -8.05 -29.95 0.27
C ALA A 17 -9.14 -29.05 -0.34
N ALA A 18 -8.79 -28.22 -1.31
CA ALA A 18 -9.74 -27.49 -2.14
C ALA A 18 -10.02 -28.28 -3.42
N ALA A 19 -11.28 -28.65 -3.62
CA ALA A 19 -11.76 -29.38 -4.79
C ALA A 19 -11.97 -28.42 -5.97
N ALA A 20 -11.33 -28.71 -7.09
CA ALA A 20 -11.56 -28.08 -8.38
C ALA A 20 -12.89 -28.55 -8.97
N ARG A 21 -13.75 -27.63 -9.40
CA ARG A 21 -14.91 -27.90 -10.25
C ARG A 21 -14.62 -27.35 -11.65
N ILE A 22 -14.41 -28.28 -12.58
CA ILE A 22 -14.36 -28.03 -14.02
C ILE A 22 -15.78 -28.00 -14.54
N GLY A 23 -16.22 -26.86 -15.06
CA GLY A 23 -17.49 -26.72 -15.80
C GLY A 23 -17.17 -26.52 -17.28
N VAL A 24 -17.39 -27.55 -18.08
CA VAL A 24 -17.42 -27.49 -19.55
C VAL A 24 -18.82 -27.12 -19.98
N VAL A 25 -18.98 -26.03 -20.72
CA VAL A 25 -20.19 -25.71 -21.47
C VAL A 25 -19.80 -25.52 -22.92
N ALA A 26 -20.14 -26.46 -23.75
CA ALA A 26 -20.14 -26.38 -25.18
C ALA A 26 -21.51 -25.85 -25.65
N ALA A 27 -21.56 -24.86 -26.49
CA ALA A 27 -22.74 -24.50 -27.27
C ALA A 27 -22.34 -24.00 -28.65
N ALA A 28 -22.96 -24.62 -29.58
CA ALA A 28 -22.77 -24.58 -31.02
C ALA A 28 -23.20 -23.29 -31.70
N GLY A 29 -22.66 -23.12 -32.89
CA GLY A 29 -22.73 -22.09 -33.87
C GLY A 29 -24.09 -21.50 -34.26
N LEU A 30 -23.99 -20.31 -34.83
CA LEU A 30 -24.85 -19.88 -35.93
C LEU A 30 -24.07 -18.86 -36.78
N VAL A 31 -23.82 -19.24 -38.03
CA VAL A 31 -23.32 -18.39 -39.10
C VAL A 31 -24.49 -17.56 -39.62
N LEU A 32 -24.36 -16.24 -39.63
CA LEU A 32 -25.15 -15.35 -40.43
C LEU A 32 -24.20 -14.37 -41.15
N ALA A 33 -24.10 -14.56 -42.47
CA ALA A 33 -23.50 -13.62 -43.40
C ALA A 33 -24.41 -12.39 -43.51
N GLY A 34 -23.83 -11.20 -43.49
CA GLY A 34 -24.59 -9.99 -43.79
C GLY A 34 -23.77 -8.69 -43.67
N CYS A 35 -23.43 -8.15 -44.82
CA CYS A 35 -23.21 -6.74 -45.16
C CYS A 35 -21.93 -6.05 -44.70
N TYR A 36 -21.08 -5.86 -45.68
CA TYR A 36 -20.09 -4.81 -45.86
C TYR A 36 -20.62 -3.47 -45.35
N GLY A 37 -19.97 -2.93 -44.35
CA GLY A 37 -20.09 -1.57 -43.91
C GLY A 37 -18.69 -1.07 -43.59
N ASP A 38 -18.28 -0.10 -44.35
CA ASP A 38 -17.06 0.68 -44.21
C ASP A 38 -16.94 1.18 -42.77
N VAL A 39 -15.96 0.67 -42.03
CA VAL A 39 -15.64 1.17 -40.68
C VAL A 39 -14.41 2.02 -40.83
N PRO A 40 -14.43 3.33 -40.55
CA PRO A 40 -13.22 4.10 -40.46
C PRO A 40 -12.36 3.57 -39.33
N GLU A 41 -11.15 3.15 -39.64
CA GLU A 41 -10.07 2.91 -38.68
C GLU A 41 -9.68 4.26 -38.07
N ASP A 42 -10.29 4.58 -36.95
CA ASP A 42 -9.74 5.52 -35.99
C ASP A 42 -10.11 5.02 -34.58
N ALA A 43 -9.52 3.90 -34.21
CA ALA A 43 -9.39 3.51 -32.83
C ALA A 43 -8.07 4.12 -32.35
N GLY A 44 -8.05 5.44 -32.19
CA GLY A 44 -7.09 6.09 -31.33
C GLY A 44 -7.19 5.43 -29.96
N ALA A 45 -6.24 4.54 -29.66
CA ALA A 45 -5.93 4.16 -28.29
C ALA A 45 -5.57 5.48 -27.59
N GLU A 46 -6.52 6.07 -26.91
CA GLU A 46 -6.25 7.10 -25.93
C GLU A 46 -5.39 6.44 -24.85
N ALA A 47 -4.08 6.50 -25.06
CA ALA A 47 -3.13 6.39 -23.99
C ALA A 47 -3.50 7.53 -23.04
N SER A 48 -4.19 7.17 -21.96
CA SER A 48 -4.46 8.07 -20.85
C SER A 48 -3.11 8.64 -20.43
N ASP A 49 -2.86 9.87 -20.84
CA ASP A 49 -1.67 10.62 -20.45
C ASP A 49 -1.79 10.98 -18.98
N GLY A 50 -1.40 10.02 -18.13
CA GLY A 50 -1.28 10.22 -16.69
C GLY A 50 -0.13 11.13 -16.29
N SER A 51 0.63 11.65 -17.25
CA SER A 51 1.84 12.44 -16.99
C SER A 51 1.57 13.88 -16.57
N SER A 52 0.39 14.45 -16.85
CA SER A 52 0.14 15.86 -16.55
C SER A 52 -0.47 16.10 -15.15
N GLU A 53 -1.16 15.13 -14.57
CA GLU A 53 -1.72 15.28 -13.23
C GLU A 53 -0.65 15.16 -12.13
N HIS A 54 0.47 14.51 -12.42
CA HIS A 54 1.55 14.28 -11.46
C HIS A 54 2.51 15.47 -11.31
N ALA A 55 2.63 16.34 -12.33
CA ALA A 55 3.52 17.50 -12.29
C ALA A 55 3.05 18.59 -11.30
N ASP A 56 1.75 18.64 -11.02
CA ASP A 56 1.16 19.62 -10.10
C ASP A 56 1.01 19.07 -8.67
N GLN A 57 1.36 17.79 -8.43
CA GLN A 57 1.27 17.20 -7.10
C GLN A 57 2.32 17.81 -6.17
N ARG A 58 1.83 18.41 -5.07
CA ARG A 58 2.67 19.13 -4.11
C ARG A 58 3.20 18.26 -2.98
N TYR A 59 2.45 17.23 -2.61
CA TYR A 59 2.74 16.37 -1.47
C TYR A 59 2.65 14.90 -1.89
N PRO A 60 3.34 14.01 -1.19
CA PRO A 60 3.14 12.57 -1.41
C PRO A 60 1.77 12.14 -0.91
N ASP A 61 1.17 11.16 -1.59
CA ASP A 61 -0.05 10.52 -1.13
C ASP A 61 0.28 9.21 -0.42
N VAL A 62 -0.22 9.04 0.79
CA VAL A 62 -0.26 7.73 1.44
C VAL A 62 -1.40 6.94 0.80
N ARG A 63 -1.08 5.77 0.24
CA ARG A 63 -2.01 4.95 -0.55
C ARG A 63 -2.51 3.73 0.20
N GLU A 64 -1.70 3.21 1.12
CA GLU A 64 -1.99 2.02 1.90
C GLU A 64 -1.09 1.99 3.12
N VAL A 65 -1.61 1.48 4.23
CA VAL A 65 -0.86 1.22 5.45
C VAL A 65 -1.28 -0.15 6.00
N GLU A 66 -0.32 -1.04 6.14
CA GLU A 66 -0.50 -2.31 6.84
C GLU A 66 0.11 -2.21 8.22
N VAL A 67 -0.60 -2.67 9.25
CA VAL A 67 -0.17 -2.62 10.65
C VAL A 67 0.05 -4.02 11.17
N GLU A 68 1.22 -4.27 11.75
CA GLU A 68 1.56 -5.52 12.41
C GLU A 68 1.95 -5.27 13.88
N GLU A 69 1.62 -6.22 14.76
CA GLU A 69 2.08 -6.18 16.16
C GLU A 69 3.60 -6.34 16.21
N GLY A 70 4.28 -5.34 16.72
CA GLY A 70 5.70 -5.36 16.98
C GLY A 70 6.05 -5.96 18.35
N SER A 71 7.31 -5.92 18.71
CA SER A 71 7.77 -6.44 20.01
C SER A 71 7.63 -5.41 21.13
N GLY A 72 7.22 -5.87 22.31
CA GLY A 72 7.20 -5.02 23.51
C GLY A 72 6.11 -3.94 23.51
N GLY A 73 4.97 -4.20 22.86
CA GLY A 73 3.82 -3.28 22.81
C GLY A 73 4.06 -2.10 21.86
N THR A 74 4.73 -2.36 20.76
CA THR A 74 4.87 -1.44 19.63
C THR A 74 4.13 -1.98 18.43
N VAL A 75 3.97 -1.17 17.38
CA VAL A 75 3.49 -1.60 16.07
C VAL A 75 4.54 -1.32 15.00
N ASP A 76 4.51 -2.14 13.96
CA ASP A 76 5.27 -1.95 12.74
C ASP A 76 4.28 -1.57 11.64
N LEU A 77 4.58 -0.51 10.88
CA LEU A 77 3.72 -0.01 9.81
C LEU A 77 4.45 -0.15 8.46
N ALA A 78 3.86 -0.91 7.54
CA ALA A 78 4.29 -0.91 6.15
C ALA A 78 3.47 0.16 5.40
N VAL A 79 4.14 1.24 5.02
CA VAL A 79 3.51 2.42 4.41
C VAL A 79 3.82 2.47 2.93
N THR A 80 2.77 2.50 2.10
CA THR A 80 2.86 2.67 0.65
C THR A 80 2.61 4.12 0.26
N ILE A 81 3.59 4.72 -0.40
CA ILE A 81 3.57 6.13 -0.83
C ILE A 81 3.59 6.23 -2.34
N SER A 82 2.83 7.20 -2.85
CA SER A 82 2.87 7.64 -4.24
C SER A 82 3.35 9.10 -4.30
N SER A 83 4.52 9.29 -4.89
CA SER A 83 5.13 10.60 -5.15
C SER A 83 5.75 10.62 -6.55
N PRO A 84 4.92 10.55 -7.60
CA PRO A 84 5.39 10.43 -8.99
C PRO A 84 6.20 11.65 -9.48
N TYR A 85 6.26 12.70 -8.70
CA TYR A 85 7.08 13.89 -8.90
C TYR A 85 8.52 13.77 -8.37
N ASP A 86 8.85 12.66 -7.70
CA ASP A 86 10.17 12.47 -7.08
C ASP A 86 11.32 12.69 -8.07
N THR A 87 12.28 13.50 -7.62
CA THR A 87 13.58 13.71 -8.25
C THR A 87 14.65 13.78 -7.16
N PRO A 88 15.95 13.71 -7.48
CA PRO A 88 17.00 13.88 -6.49
C PRO A 88 16.96 15.23 -5.75
N GLU A 89 16.38 16.25 -6.35
CA GLU A 89 16.27 17.60 -5.79
C GLU A 89 15.04 17.81 -4.91
N ARG A 90 13.93 17.06 -5.19
CA ARG A 90 12.68 17.12 -4.45
C ARG A 90 11.99 15.76 -4.45
N TYR A 91 11.68 15.22 -3.29
CA TYR A 91 11.10 13.90 -3.13
C TYR A 91 10.28 13.77 -1.83
N ALA A 92 9.52 12.67 -1.73
CA ALA A 92 8.91 12.28 -0.48
C ALA A 92 10.03 11.85 0.49
N ASP A 93 10.31 12.68 1.50
CA ASP A 93 11.42 12.48 2.43
C ASP A 93 11.01 11.83 3.75
N GLY A 94 9.74 11.40 3.87
CA GLY A 94 9.27 10.69 5.04
C GLY A 94 7.76 10.72 5.24
N TRP A 95 7.37 10.33 6.44
CA TRP A 95 5.99 10.43 6.94
C TRP A 95 5.97 10.51 8.46
N ARG A 96 4.80 10.85 9.00
CA ARG A 96 4.52 10.78 10.43
C ARG A 96 3.28 9.93 10.72
N VAL A 97 3.29 9.31 11.89
CA VAL A 97 2.15 8.58 12.47
C VAL A 97 1.59 9.43 13.60
N LYS A 98 0.33 9.79 13.53
CA LYS A 98 -0.32 10.66 14.50
C LYS A 98 -1.67 10.10 14.97
N GLY A 99 -2.07 10.47 16.17
CA GLY A 99 -3.40 10.19 16.70
C GLY A 99 -4.46 11.12 16.12
N PRO A 100 -5.76 10.85 16.43
CA PRO A 100 -6.86 11.70 15.99
C PRO A 100 -6.82 13.12 16.56
N ASP A 101 -6.05 13.35 17.61
CA ASP A 101 -5.81 14.65 18.26
C ASP A 101 -4.55 15.36 17.73
N ASP A 102 -3.99 14.90 16.60
CA ASP A 102 -2.74 15.36 15.99
C ASP A 102 -1.46 15.12 16.83
N THR A 103 -1.54 14.36 17.93
CA THR A 103 -0.35 13.93 18.67
C THR A 103 0.50 13.00 17.80
N VAL A 104 1.77 13.36 17.60
CA VAL A 104 2.72 12.55 16.79
C VAL A 104 3.30 11.43 17.65
N TYR A 105 3.13 10.19 17.21
CA TYR A 105 3.66 8.98 17.86
C TYR A 105 4.97 8.50 17.25
N GLY A 106 5.25 8.87 16.01
CA GLY A 106 6.50 8.55 15.34
C GLY A 106 6.65 9.25 14.01
N GLU A 107 7.89 9.42 13.59
CA GLU A 107 8.27 9.93 12.29
C GLU A 107 9.23 8.94 11.63
N HIS A 108 9.16 8.84 10.31
CA HIS A 108 10.07 8.04 9.49
C HIS A 108 10.72 8.92 8.46
N GLU A 109 12.03 8.76 8.26
CA GLU A 109 12.80 9.51 7.27
C GLU A 109 13.21 8.61 6.11
N LEU A 110 13.07 9.13 4.89
CA LEU A 110 13.54 8.53 3.66
C LEU A 110 14.78 9.31 3.20
N ALA A 111 15.86 8.60 2.89
CA ALA A 111 17.16 9.20 2.67
C ALA A 111 17.44 9.61 1.21
N HIS A 112 16.56 9.25 0.28
CA HIS A 112 16.72 9.49 -1.16
C HIS A 112 15.38 9.42 -1.88
N ASP A 113 15.35 9.87 -3.13
CA ASP A 113 14.20 9.76 -4.02
C ASP A 113 13.87 8.32 -4.40
N HIS A 114 12.60 8.10 -4.74
CA HIS A 114 12.06 6.82 -5.18
C HIS A 114 11.49 6.91 -6.60
N GLN A 115 12.03 7.78 -7.44
CA GLN A 115 11.56 8.10 -8.78
C GLN A 115 11.25 6.88 -9.66
N ASN A 116 12.04 5.82 -9.53
CA ASN A 116 11.96 4.64 -10.39
C ASN A 116 11.16 3.47 -9.80
N GLU A 117 10.52 3.64 -8.65
CA GLU A 117 9.81 2.56 -7.95
C GLU A 117 8.43 2.98 -7.43
N GLN A 118 7.77 3.91 -8.11
CA GLN A 118 6.46 4.45 -7.74
C GLN A 118 5.29 3.50 -8.07
N PRO A 119 4.30 3.32 -7.17
CA PRO A 119 4.37 3.63 -5.74
C PRO A 119 5.34 2.71 -5.01
N PHE A 120 5.89 3.14 -3.88
CA PHE A 120 6.83 2.35 -3.12
C PHE A 120 6.36 2.11 -1.69
N THR A 121 6.80 1.00 -1.08
CA THR A 121 6.47 0.64 0.30
C THR A 121 7.73 0.56 1.14
N ARG A 122 7.68 1.15 2.35
CA ARG A 122 8.74 1.04 3.37
C ARG A 122 8.12 0.78 4.73
N THR A 123 8.88 0.12 5.59
CA THR A 123 8.42 -0.24 6.93
C THR A 123 9.04 0.66 7.99
N GLN A 124 8.19 1.24 8.83
CA GLN A 124 8.58 1.90 10.07
C GLN A 124 8.30 0.96 11.22
N SER A 125 9.35 0.48 11.89
CA SER A 125 9.21 -0.46 13.01
C SER A 125 9.29 0.23 14.36
N GLY A 126 8.64 -0.38 15.35
CA GLY A 126 8.79 -0.02 16.75
C GLY A 126 8.04 1.26 17.15
N VAL A 127 6.98 1.63 16.45
CA VAL A 127 6.15 2.79 16.80
C VAL A 127 5.34 2.46 18.06
N ARG A 128 5.47 3.31 19.08
CA ARG A 128 4.75 3.14 20.34
C ARG A 128 3.46 3.93 20.32
N ILE A 129 2.35 3.22 20.27
CA ILE A 129 1.01 3.80 20.37
C ILE A 129 0.55 3.74 21.82
N PRO A 130 0.04 4.83 22.42
CA PRO A 130 -0.48 4.82 23.78
C PRO A 130 -1.73 3.95 23.94
N ASP A 131 -1.90 3.35 25.12
CA ASP A 131 -3.10 2.59 25.46
C ASP A 131 -4.37 3.45 25.28
N GLY A 132 -5.38 2.87 24.62
CA GLY A 132 -6.67 3.54 24.37
C GLY A 132 -6.71 4.39 23.10
N VAL A 133 -5.67 4.32 22.26
CA VAL A 133 -5.69 4.81 20.90
C VAL A 133 -5.98 3.63 19.98
N ASP A 134 -7.15 3.63 19.36
CA ASP A 134 -7.63 2.52 18.53
C ASP A 134 -7.33 2.75 17.02
N GLU A 135 -6.99 3.99 16.63
CA GLU A 135 -6.67 4.35 15.24
C GLU A 135 -5.56 5.39 15.16
N VAL A 136 -4.81 5.35 14.07
CA VAL A 136 -3.77 6.33 13.75
C VAL A 136 -3.91 6.82 12.33
N VAL A 137 -3.43 8.03 12.08
CA VAL A 137 -3.36 8.67 10.75
C VAL A 137 -1.91 8.71 10.31
N VAL A 138 -1.65 8.25 9.10
CA VAL A 138 -0.32 8.37 8.46
C VAL A 138 -0.37 9.46 7.40
N GLU A 139 0.57 10.41 7.49
CA GLU A 139 0.66 11.58 6.64
C GLU A 139 2.06 11.71 6.05
N GLY A 140 2.16 11.80 4.73
CA GLY A 140 3.41 11.93 4.01
C GLY A 140 4.08 13.28 4.15
N ARG A 141 5.39 13.32 3.92
CA ARG A 141 6.21 14.53 3.96
C ARG A 141 6.98 14.71 2.65
N ASP A 142 6.87 15.90 2.08
CA ASP A 142 7.68 16.36 0.95
C ASP A 142 8.88 17.15 1.44
N SER A 143 10.05 16.95 0.86
CA SER A 143 11.32 17.56 1.28
C SER A 143 11.34 19.10 1.16
N GLU A 144 10.51 19.66 0.28
CA GLU A 144 10.42 21.11 0.07
C GLU A 144 9.22 21.74 0.78
N HIS A 145 8.09 21.03 0.84
CA HIS A 145 6.80 21.59 1.28
C HIS A 145 6.33 21.07 2.64
N GLY A 146 6.99 20.06 3.20
CA GLY A 146 6.61 19.47 4.49
C GLY A 146 5.45 18.49 4.39
N TYR A 147 4.66 18.36 5.47
CA TYR A 147 3.57 17.39 5.57
C TYR A 147 2.34 17.79 4.77
N GLY A 148 1.69 16.80 4.12
CA GLY A 148 0.46 16.99 3.36
C GLY A 148 0.16 15.84 2.41
N GLY A 149 -0.84 16.04 1.54
CA GLY A 149 -1.31 15.04 0.59
C GLY A 149 -2.44 14.17 1.15
N ALA A 150 -2.77 13.11 0.44
CA ALA A 150 -3.74 12.12 0.93
C ALA A 150 -3.14 11.33 2.09
N THR A 151 -3.95 11.12 3.11
CA THR A 151 -3.59 10.38 4.33
C THR A 151 -4.38 9.10 4.42
N GLU A 152 -3.85 8.09 5.12
CA GLU A 152 -4.57 6.88 5.48
C GLU A 152 -4.80 6.84 6.99
N THR A 153 -6.02 6.39 7.38
CA THR A 153 -6.38 6.12 8.77
C THR A 153 -6.52 4.62 8.94
N VAL A 154 -5.81 4.06 9.90
CA VAL A 154 -5.80 2.62 10.15
C VAL A 154 -6.03 2.31 11.61
N GLU A 155 -6.73 1.19 11.87
CA GLU A 155 -6.90 0.63 13.20
C GLU A 155 -5.58 0.06 13.70
N VAL A 156 -5.30 0.22 14.99
CA VAL A 156 -4.15 -0.39 15.66
C VAL A 156 -4.62 -1.43 16.67
N PRO A 157 -3.89 -2.55 16.82
CA PRO A 157 -4.29 -3.67 17.69
C PRO A 157 -4.25 -3.35 19.19
#